data_e972b15b7768a7ccbe6ee530261f6c66
#
_entry.id   e972b15b7768a7ccbe6ee530261f6c66
#
_cell.length_a   1.000
_cell.length_b   1.000
_cell.length_c   1.000
_cell.angle_alpha   90.00
_cell.angle_beta   90.00
_cell.angle_gamma   90.00
#
_symmetry.space_group_name_H-M   'P 1'
#
loop_
_entity.id
_entity.type
_entity.pdbx_description
1 polymer ?
#
loop_
_entity_poly.entity_id
_entity_poly.type
_entity_poly.pdbx_seq_one_letter_code
_entity_poly.pdbx_strand_id
1 'polypeptide(L)'
;MKLLRHFIIIVCLVATCIANAGEQLTTKSKYVVNQPTNAELQLLQGTWEGAEVGERSHEKITITITGNSFHFHRDTNFWFDTTITLPAGTDPKQLYATIKGCPPSQADSIGKVVGAIFKIEDGTLTLATGGRDSSPEGTPKSFGTTADQGLSRYELRKVQPQKKATQPPKIK
;
A
#
# COMPACT_ATOMS: atom_id res chain seq x y z
N MET A 1 34.35 -3.83 66.16
CA MET A 1 35.59 -4.67 66.17
C MET A 1 36.05 -4.93 64.76
N LYS A 2 37.28 -4.45 64.47
CA LYS A 2 38.26 -4.94 63.48
C LYS A 2 37.94 -4.71 62.01
N LEU A 3 38.50 -3.71 61.37
CA LEU A 3 39.86 -3.61 60.79
C LEU A 3 39.85 -4.20 59.35
N LEU A 4 39.98 -3.32 58.35
CA LEU A 4 41.26 -2.79 57.79
C LEU A 4 41.81 -3.72 56.66
N ARG A 5 41.86 -3.26 55.45
CA ARG A 5 43.09 -2.96 54.69
C ARG A 5 42.78 -2.73 53.19
N HIS A 6 43.02 -1.55 52.84
CA HIS A 6 43.82 -1.00 51.75
C HIS A 6 44.46 -2.04 50.80
N PHE A 7 44.23 -1.89 49.50
CA PHE A 7 45.28 -1.96 48.53
C PHE A 7 44.97 -1.06 47.33
N ILE A 8 45.76 -0.01 47.24
CA ILE A 8 45.91 0.83 46.07
C ILE A 8 46.84 0.12 45.13
N ILE A 9 46.47 -0.08 43.88
CA ILE A 9 47.42 -0.28 42.79
C ILE A 9 46.96 0.62 41.61
N ILE A 10 47.75 1.65 41.42
CA ILE A 10 47.81 2.46 40.18
C ILE A 10 48.64 1.69 39.18
N VAL A 11 48.13 1.42 37.99
CA VAL A 11 49.00 1.19 36.82
C VAL A 11 48.27 1.67 35.54
N CYS A 12 48.82 2.76 35.00
CA CYS A 12 49.07 3.13 33.62
C CYS A 12 48.07 2.87 32.52
N LEU A 13 47.62 3.99 31.99
CA LEU A 13 47.48 4.35 30.57
C LEU A 13 48.05 3.33 29.56
N VAL A 14 47.17 2.81 28.72
CA VAL A 14 47.42 2.70 27.28
C VAL A 14 46.17 3.12 26.54
N ALA A 15 46.25 4.26 25.87
CA ALA A 15 45.27 4.70 24.93
C ALA A 15 45.40 3.84 23.67
N THR A 16 44.45 2.95 23.44
CA THR A 16 44.23 2.35 22.12
C THR A 16 42.92 2.87 21.59
N CYS A 17 43.01 3.81 20.65
CA CYS A 17 41.95 4.16 19.75
C CYS A 17 41.57 2.94 18.94
N ILE A 18 40.53 2.22 19.36
CA ILE A 18 39.85 1.27 18.51
C ILE A 18 38.73 2.08 17.87
N ALA A 19 38.91 2.42 16.59
CA ALA A 19 37.85 2.90 15.74
C ALA A 19 36.79 1.78 15.66
N ASN A 20 35.73 1.89 16.46
CA ASN A 20 34.52 1.13 16.25
C ASN A 20 33.91 1.63 14.93
N ALA A 21 34.25 0.94 13.85
CA ALA A 21 33.42 0.93 12.67
C ALA A 21 32.07 0.39 13.12
N GLY A 22 31.10 1.30 13.29
CA GLY A 22 29.71 0.93 13.57
C GLY A 22 29.22 0.04 12.42
N GLU A 23 29.12 -1.25 12.68
CA GLU A 23 28.29 -2.14 11.88
C GLU A 23 26.86 -1.62 12.02
N GLN A 24 26.45 -0.80 11.04
CA GLN A 24 25.03 -0.62 10.79
C GLN A 24 24.46 -1.99 10.45
N LEU A 25 23.78 -2.58 11.41
CA LEU A 25 22.83 -3.64 11.12
C LEU A 25 21.76 -3.04 10.21
N THR A 26 22.03 -3.08 8.92
CA THR A 26 20.97 -2.96 7.93
C THR A 26 20.13 -4.22 8.07
N THR A 27 19.06 -4.13 8.83
CA THR A 27 17.96 -5.08 8.75
C THR A 27 17.54 -5.11 7.28
N LYS A 28 18.06 -6.08 6.54
CA LYS A 28 17.61 -6.40 5.19
C LYS A 28 16.11 -6.66 5.33
N SER A 29 15.30 -5.67 4.93
CA SER A 29 13.88 -5.87 4.74
C SER A 29 13.71 -7.12 3.87
N LYS A 30 12.99 -8.09 4.38
CA LYS A 30 12.72 -9.39 3.74
C LYS A 30 11.95 -9.25 2.42
N TYR A 31 11.49 -8.05 2.14
CA TYR A 31 10.80 -7.68 0.91
C TYR A 31 11.78 -6.97 -0.01
N VAL A 32 12.35 -7.71 -0.96
CA VAL A 32 13.03 -7.11 -2.11
C VAL A 32 11.94 -6.41 -2.91
N VAL A 33 11.76 -5.12 -2.69
CA VAL A 33 10.91 -4.26 -3.52
C VAL A 33 11.68 -4.07 -4.84
N ASN A 34 11.58 -5.06 -5.74
CA ASN A 34 11.91 -4.81 -7.12
C ASN A 34 10.92 -3.73 -7.59
N GLN A 35 11.44 -2.61 -8.09
CA GLN A 35 10.63 -1.54 -8.68
C GLN A 35 9.63 -2.18 -9.66
N PRO A 36 8.34 -1.82 -9.61
CA PRO A 36 7.35 -2.39 -10.51
C PRO A 36 7.83 -2.21 -11.94
N THR A 37 7.63 -3.22 -12.76
CA THR A 37 7.83 -3.03 -14.20
C THR A 37 6.94 -1.85 -14.59
N ASN A 38 7.52 -0.82 -15.17
CA ASN A 38 6.84 0.43 -15.54
C ASN A 38 5.52 0.17 -16.30
N ALA A 39 5.45 -0.98 -17.01
CA ALA A 39 4.28 -1.44 -17.77
C ALA A 39 3.05 -1.77 -16.89
N GLU A 40 3.20 -2.50 -15.78
CA GLU A 40 2.04 -2.86 -14.94
C GLU A 40 1.45 -1.64 -14.26
N LEU A 41 2.30 -0.75 -13.77
CA LEU A 41 1.85 0.51 -13.18
C LEU A 41 1.16 1.40 -14.21
N GLN A 42 1.61 1.40 -15.46
CA GLN A 42 0.96 2.14 -16.56
C GLN A 42 -0.45 1.62 -16.88
N LEU A 43 -0.69 0.32 -16.82
CA LEU A 43 -2.01 -0.26 -17.02
C LEU A 43 -3.02 0.20 -15.95
N LEU A 44 -2.55 0.40 -14.72
CA LEU A 44 -3.36 0.85 -13.59
C LEU A 44 -3.71 2.35 -13.65
N GLN A 45 -2.96 3.19 -14.40
CA GLN A 45 -3.16 4.64 -14.41
C GLN A 45 -4.56 5.06 -14.84
N GLY A 46 -5.07 6.14 -14.21
CA GLY A 46 -6.34 6.77 -14.53
C GLY A 46 -7.39 6.58 -13.44
N THR A 47 -8.64 6.87 -13.78
CA THR A 47 -9.79 6.75 -12.90
C THR A 47 -10.60 5.51 -13.24
N TRP A 48 -10.97 4.76 -12.21
CA TRP A 48 -11.74 3.54 -12.27
C TRP A 48 -12.99 3.70 -11.42
N GLU A 49 -14.15 3.31 -11.92
CA GLU A 49 -15.42 3.38 -11.20
C GLU A 49 -16.15 2.04 -11.24
N GLY A 50 -16.77 1.68 -10.14
CA GLY A 50 -17.52 0.45 -10.00
C GLY A 50 -18.07 0.28 -8.60
N ALA A 51 -18.12 -0.96 -8.10
CA ALA A 51 -18.65 -1.28 -6.79
C ALA A 51 -17.92 -2.45 -6.13
N GLU A 52 -18.13 -2.63 -4.83
CA GLU A 52 -17.78 -3.85 -4.11
C GLU A 52 -18.73 -4.99 -4.53
N VAL A 53 -18.18 -6.17 -4.76
CA VAL A 53 -19.00 -7.36 -5.11
C VAL A 53 -19.62 -7.93 -3.84
N GLY A 54 -20.92 -8.19 -3.86
CA GLY A 54 -21.66 -8.74 -2.73
C GLY A 54 -22.69 -7.79 -2.14
N GLU A 55 -22.84 -7.79 -0.81
CA GLU A 55 -23.90 -7.02 -0.13
C GLU A 55 -23.82 -5.50 -0.34
N ARG A 56 -22.62 -4.96 -0.54
CA ARG A 56 -22.37 -3.53 -0.79
C ARG A 56 -22.25 -3.17 -2.28
N SER A 57 -22.79 -3.97 -3.16
CA SER A 57 -22.71 -3.75 -4.62
C SER A 57 -23.39 -2.48 -5.12
N HIS A 58 -24.25 -1.84 -4.30
CA HIS A 58 -24.91 -0.58 -4.60
C HIS A 58 -24.06 0.66 -4.26
N GLU A 59 -22.99 0.52 -3.49
CA GLU A 59 -22.11 1.62 -3.13
C GLU A 59 -21.09 1.88 -4.24
N LYS A 60 -21.16 3.08 -4.81
CA LYS A 60 -20.21 3.47 -5.86
C LYS A 60 -18.81 3.65 -5.28
N ILE A 61 -17.84 3.01 -5.90
CA ILE A 61 -16.41 3.14 -5.59
C ILE A 61 -15.73 3.88 -6.73
N THR A 62 -14.88 4.83 -6.39
CA THR A 62 -13.98 5.50 -7.34
C THR A 62 -12.54 5.29 -6.88
N ILE A 63 -11.68 4.83 -7.80
CA ILE A 63 -10.24 4.73 -7.59
C ILE A 63 -9.54 5.60 -8.62
N THR A 64 -8.65 6.48 -8.18
CA THR A 64 -7.80 7.28 -9.07
C THR A 64 -6.34 6.95 -8.82
N ILE A 65 -5.61 6.59 -9.88
CA ILE A 65 -4.18 6.22 -9.80
C ILE A 65 -3.39 7.17 -10.70
N THR A 66 -2.43 7.87 -10.10
CA THR A 66 -1.52 8.79 -10.81
C THR A 66 -0.09 8.57 -10.31
N GLY A 67 0.78 8.06 -11.19
CA GLY A 67 2.09 7.57 -10.76
C GLY A 67 1.92 6.50 -9.69
N ASN A 68 2.54 6.66 -8.54
CA ASN A 68 2.41 5.76 -7.39
C ASN A 68 1.32 6.19 -6.40
N SER A 69 0.65 7.32 -6.64
CA SER A 69 -0.48 7.76 -5.80
C SER A 69 -1.73 6.99 -6.17
N PHE A 70 -2.39 6.45 -5.17
CA PHE A 70 -3.64 5.70 -5.31
C PHE A 70 -4.64 6.27 -4.32
N HIS A 71 -5.71 6.85 -4.84
CA HIS A 71 -6.81 7.41 -4.07
C HIS A 71 -8.03 6.50 -4.19
N PHE A 72 -8.48 5.95 -3.08
CA PHE A 72 -9.72 5.19 -2.96
C PHE A 72 -10.80 6.08 -2.36
N HIS A 73 -11.97 6.11 -2.96
CA HIS A 73 -13.09 6.88 -2.46
C HIS A 73 -14.40 6.11 -2.62
N ARG A 74 -15.14 6.00 -1.52
CA ARG A 74 -16.51 5.52 -1.48
C ARG A 74 -17.47 6.65 -1.10
N ASP A 75 -17.20 7.29 0.05
CA ASP A 75 -17.99 8.40 0.59
C ASP A 75 -17.12 9.32 1.47
N THR A 76 -17.71 10.37 2.04
CA THR A 76 -17.01 11.36 2.87
C THR A 76 -16.37 10.76 4.14
N ASN A 77 -16.85 9.62 4.61
CA ASN A 77 -16.38 8.93 5.81
C ASN A 77 -15.52 7.70 5.50
N PHE A 78 -15.35 7.37 4.21
CA PHE A 78 -14.59 6.21 3.77
C PHE A 78 -13.81 6.51 2.49
N TRP A 79 -12.60 7.03 2.67
CA TRP A 79 -11.64 7.31 1.61
C TRP A 79 -10.21 7.11 2.13
N PHE A 80 -9.27 6.82 1.23
CA PHE A 80 -7.87 6.63 1.57
C PHE A 80 -6.97 7.20 0.48
N ASP A 81 -6.01 8.03 0.88
CA ASP A 81 -4.86 8.40 0.07
C ASP A 81 -3.70 7.47 0.40
N THR A 82 -3.14 6.84 -0.61
CA THR A 82 -2.08 5.85 -0.42
C THR A 82 -0.95 6.02 -1.43
N THR A 83 0.21 5.48 -1.09
CA THR A 83 1.29 5.26 -2.04
C THR A 83 1.40 3.76 -2.30
N ILE A 84 1.38 3.36 -3.57
CA ILE A 84 1.40 1.95 -3.96
C ILE A 84 2.78 1.48 -4.40
N THR A 85 3.03 0.19 -4.14
CA THR A 85 4.14 -0.58 -4.70
C THR A 85 3.61 -1.88 -5.29
N LEU A 86 4.21 -2.33 -6.39
CA LEU A 86 3.86 -3.58 -7.06
C LEU A 86 5.05 -4.53 -6.96
N PRO A 87 4.99 -5.60 -6.13
CA PRO A 87 6.06 -6.58 -6.09
C PRO A 87 6.13 -7.36 -7.39
N ALA A 88 7.33 -7.53 -7.93
CA ALA A 88 7.54 -8.28 -9.17
C ALA A 88 7.38 -9.79 -8.96
N GLY A 89 6.93 -10.50 -10.01
CA GLY A 89 6.92 -11.97 -10.04
C GLY A 89 5.86 -12.62 -9.15
N THR A 90 4.81 -11.90 -8.76
CA THR A 90 3.70 -12.46 -8.00
C THR A 90 2.60 -12.98 -8.93
N ASP A 91 1.99 -14.11 -8.55
CA ASP A 91 0.80 -14.67 -9.19
C ASP A 91 -0.17 -15.17 -8.10
N PRO A 92 -1.34 -14.56 -7.97
CA PRO A 92 -1.84 -13.38 -8.69
C PRO A 92 -0.99 -12.13 -8.45
N LYS A 93 -1.10 -11.12 -9.34
CA LYS A 93 -0.41 -9.83 -9.20
C LYS A 93 -0.81 -9.15 -7.91
N GLN A 94 0.17 -8.66 -7.16
CA GLN A 94 -0.02 -8.01 -5.87
C GLN A 94 0.22 -6.51 -5.93
N LEU A 95 -0.42 -5.81 -5.01
CA LEU A 95 -0.29 -4.39 -4.77
C LEU A 95 -0.24 -4.16 -3.27
N TYR A 96 0.72 -3.37 -2.81
CA TYR A 96 0.81 -2.90 -1.43
C TYR A 96 0.56 -1.40 -1.38
N ALA A 97 -0.45 -0.98 -0.61
CA ALA A 97 -0.84 0.42 -0.47
C ALA A 97 -0.52 0.91 0.95
N THR A 98 0.41 1.84 1.08
CA THR A 98 0.73 2.50 2.35
C THR A 98 -0.19 3.70 2.54
N ILE A 99 -1.01 3.70 3.58
CA ILE A 99 -1.98 4.76 3.87
C ILE A 99 -1.24 6.04 4.29
N LYS A 100 -1.54 7.15 3.61
CA LYS A 100 -0.99 8.49 3.84
C LYS A 100 -2.04 9.47 4.36
N GLY A 101 -3.31 9.25 4.01
CA GLY A 101 -4.44 10.03 4.43
C GLY A 101 -5.70 9.18 4.50
N CYS A 102 -6.61 9.55 5.42
CA CYS A 102 -7.91 8.90 5.62
C CYS A 102 -8.82 9.83 6.42
N PRO A 103 -10.12 9.51 6.56
CA PRO A 103 -11.02 10.25 7.43
C PRO A 103 -10.53 10.29 8.88
N PRO A 104 -10.83 11.35 9.65
CA PRO A 104 -10.40 11.48 11.06
C PRO A 104 -10.78 10.28 11.94
N SER A 105 -11.94 9.65 11.67
CA SER A 105 -12.39 8.45 12.39
C SER A 105 -11.50 7.22 12.17
N GLN A 106 -10.61 7.26 11.19
CA GLN A 106 -9.70 6.18 10.82
C GLN A 106 -8.23 6.58 10.90
N ALA A 107 -7.91 7.67 11.64
CA ALA A 107 -6.55 8.23 11.75
C ALA A 107 -5.49 7.19 12.16
N ASP A 108 -5.85 6.20 12.97
CA ASP A 108 -4.98 5.09 13.38
C ASP A 108 -4.55 4.19 12.21
N SER A 109 -5.12 4.38 11.02
CA SER A 109 -4.73 3.65 9.82
C SER A 109 -3.55 4.28 9.09
N ILE A 110 -3.18 5.53 9.39
CA ILE A 110 -2.05 6.20 8.73
C ILE A 110 -0.75 5.43 8.99
N GLY A 111 0.00 5.18 7.92
CA GLY A 111 1.24 4.42 7.94
C GLY A 111 1.05 2.89 7.82
N LYS A 112 -0.16 2.37 8.00
CA LYS A 112 -0.43 0.95 7.76
C LYS A 112 -0.33 0.63 6.27
N VAL A 113 0.00 -0.62 5.98
CA VAL A 113 0.11 -1.14 4.61
C VAL A 113 -1.02 -2.13 4.37
N VAL A 114 -1.78 -1.91 3.31
CA VAL A 114 -2.84 -2.80 2.85
C VAL A 114 -2.31 -3.64 1.70
N GLY A 115 -2.42 -4.97 1.82
CA GLY A 115 -2.11 -5.93 0.76
C GLY A 115 -3.35 -6.23 -0.08
N ALA A 116 -3.19 -6.20 -1.39
CA ALA A 116 -4.25 -6.53 -2.35
C ALA A 116 -3.70 -7.36 -3.49
N ILE A 117 -4.57 -8.12 -4.15
CA ILE A 117 -4.32 -8.69 -5.47
C ILE A 117 -5.17 -7.97 -6.51
N PHE A 118 -4.67 -7.92 -7.74
CA PHE A 118 -5.39 -7.29 -8.82
C PHE A 118 -5.21 -8.02 -10.16
N LYS A 119 -6.18 -7.81 -11.03
CA LYS A 119 -6.09 -8.17 -12.46
C LYS A 119 -6.85 -7.15 -13.30
N ILE A 120 -6.45 -7.01 -14.56
CA ILE A 120 -7.17 -6.21 -15.56
C ILE A 120 -7.49 -7.13 -16.73
N GLU A 121 -8.77 -7.36 -16.96
CA GLU A 121 -9.30 -8.19 -18.04
C GLU A 121 -10.49 -7.46 -18.68
N ASP A 122 -10.54 -7.41 -19.99
CA ASP A 122 -11.62 -6.80 -20.77
C ASP A 122 -12.00 -5.37 -20.30
N GLY A 123 -10.99 -4.56 -19.94
CA GLY A 123 -11.18 -3.20 -19.46
C GLY A 123 -11.76 -3.09 -18.04
N THR A 124 -11.86 -4.19 -17.33
CA THR A 124 -12.29 -4.28 -15.93
C THR A 124 -11.09 -4.51 -15.02
N LEU A 125 -10.91 -3.64 -14.04
CA LEU A 125 -9.99 -3.83 -12.91
C LEU A 125 -10.74 -4.60 -11.82
N THR A 126 -10.29 -5.81 -11.51
CA THR A 126 -10.69 -6.55 -10.31
C THR A 126 -9.62 -6.37 -9.25
N LEU A 127 -10.02 -5.89 -8.07
CA LEU A 127 -9.15 -5.70 -6.91
C LEU A 127 -9.74 -6.50 -5.74
N ALA A 128 -8.91 -7.24 -5.00
CA ALA A 128 -9.34 -7.92 -3.78
C ALA A 128 -8.38 -7.67 -2.63
N THR A 129 -8.92 -7.38 -1.45
CA THR A 129 -8.18 -7.18 -0.20
C THR A 129 -8.69 -8.14 0.88
N GLY A 130 -7.88 -8.43 1.89
CA GLY A 130 -8.34 -9.13 3.09
C GLY A 130 -9.34 -8.26 3.85
N GLY A 131 -10.53 -8.80 4.15
CA GLY A 131 -11.57 -8.02 4.82
C GLY A 131 -11.31 -7.82 6.32
N ARG A 132 -10.71 -8.78 7.00
CA ARG A 132 -10.37 -8.71 8.43
C ARG A 132 -8.91 -8.38 8.66
N ASP A 133 -8.04 -8.96 7.85
CA ASP A 133 -6.61 -8.70 7.85
C ASP A 133 -6.22 -8.23 6.45
N SER A 134 -6.11 -6.93 6.29
CA SER A 134 -5.65 -6.29 5.06
C SER A 134 -4.15 -6.02 5.06
N SER A 135 -3.41 -6.52 6.06
CA SER A 135 -1.93 -6.42 6.09
C SER A 135 -1.29 -7.13 4.89
N PRO A 136 -0.01 -6.90 4.61
CA PRO A 136 0.70 -7.63 3.55
C PRO A 136 0.67 -9.14 3.74
N GLU A 137 0.69 -9.64 4.98
CA GLU A 137 0.60 -11.05 5.34
C GLU A 137 -0.79 -11.63 5.05
N GLY A 138 -1.84 -10.81 5.22
CA GLY A 138 -3.23 -11.13 4.91
C GLY A 138 -3.60 -10.93 3.44
N THR A 139 -2.63 -10.65 2.55
CA THR A 139 -2.90 -10.49 1.11
C THR A 139 -3.59 -11.73 0.54
N PRO A 140 -4.76 -11.58 -0.13
CA PRO A 140 -5.47 -12.71 -0.70
C PRO A 140 -4.62 -13.50 -1.70
N LYS A 141 -4.86 -14.82 -1.78
CA LYS A 141 -4.19 -15.70 -2.75
C LYS A 141 -5.05 -15.97 -3.98
N SER A 142 -6.32 -15.57 -3.95
CA SER A 142 -7.27 -15.75 -5.05
C SER A 142 -8.37 -14.72 -5.00
N PHE A 143 -9.06 -14.51 -6.12
CA PHE A 143 -10.24 -13.64 -6.25
C PHE A 143 -11.55 -14.30 -5.81
N GLY A 144 -11.50 -15.28 -4.94
CA GLY A 144 -12.68 -16.06 -4.50
C GLY A 144 -13.89 -15.24 -4.09
N THR A 145 -14.95 -15.92 -3.65
CA THR A 145 -16.20 -15.28 -3.24
C THR A 145 -16.03 -14.57 -1.90
N THR A 146 -16.62 -13.39 -1.79
CA THR A 146 -16.52 -12.50 -0.62
C THR A 146 -17.10 -13.09 0.67
N ALA A 147 -18.12 -13.97 0.59
CA ALA A 147 -18.82 -14.51 1.74
C ALA A 147 -17.98 -15.53 2.55
N ASP A 148 -17.23 -16.40 1.86
CA ASP A 148 -16.57 -17.53 2.52
C ASP A 148 -15.16 -17.21 3.05
N GLN A 149 -14.54 -16.12 2.58
CA GLN A 149 -13.15 -15.81 2.88
C GLN A 149 -12.93 -14.46 3.59
N GLY A 150 -14.00 -13.71 3.89
CA GLY A 150 -13.90 -12.38 4.48
C GLY A 150 -13.10 -11.41 3.60
N LEU A 151 -13.22 -11.54 2.27
CA LEU A 151 -12.56 -10.68 1.30
C LEU A 151 -13.45 -9.50 0.91
N SER A 152 -12.86 -8.34 0.69
CA SER A 152 -13.49 -7.25 -0.06
C SER A 152 -12.99 -7.31 -1.49
N ARG A 153 -13.92 -7.52 -2.45
CA ARG A 153 -13.62 -7.56 -3.88
C ARG A 153 -14.36 -6.44 -4.60
N TYR A 154 -13.62 -5.73 -5.42
CA TYR A 154 -14.10 -4.60 -6.21
C TYR A 154 -13.98 -4.91 -7.69
N GLU A 155 -15.00 -4.58 -8.48
CA GLU A 155 -15.00 -4.65 -9.94
C GLU A 155 -15.27 -3.26 -10.50
N LEU A 156 -14.28 -2.72 -11.23
CA LEU A 156 -14.29 -1.34 -11.67
C LEU A 156 -13.96 -1.24 -13.15
N ARG A 157 -14.59 -0.28 -13.83
CA ARG A 157 -14.31 0.03 -15.23
C ARG A 157 -13.58 1.36 -15.35
N LYS A 158 -12.69 1.44 -16.32
CA LYS A 158 -11.92 2.66 -16.57
C LYS A 158 -12.84 3.75 -17.09
N VAL A 159 -12.80 4.91 -16.44
CA VAL A 159 -13.53 6.10 -16.89
C VAL A 159 -12.81 6.66 -18.12
N GLN A 160 -13.51 6.73 -19.23
CA GLN A 160 -13.00 7.38 -20.43
C GLN A 160 -13.03 8.91 -20.24
N PRO A 161 -11.95 9.62 -20.60
CA PRO A 161 -11.99 11.07 -20.62
C PRO A 161 -13.16 11.53 -21.51
N GLN A 162 -14.10 12.27 -20.95
CA GLN A 162 -15.16 12.85 -21.77
C GLN A 162 -14.49 13.75 -22.83
N LYS A 163 -14.66 13.42 -24.11
CA LYS A 163 -14.31 14.34 -25.20
C LYS A 163 -15.10 15.61 -24.96
N LYS A 164 -14.41 16.69 -24.60
CA LYS A 164 -15.00 18.02 -24.46
C LYS A 164 -15.78 18.28 -25.75
N ALA A 165 -17.12 18.38 -25.65
CA ALA A 165 -17.94 18.66 -26.79
C ALA A 165 -17.42 19.96 -27.42
N THR A 166 -16.94 19.88 -28.67
CA THR A 166 -16.50 21.04 -29.44
C THR A 166 -17.76 21.92 -29.62
N GLN A 167 -17.75 23.07 -28.97
CA GLN A 167 -18.85 24.05 -29.14
C GLN A 167 -18.97 24.33 -30.64
N PRO A 168 -20.19 24.25 -31.22
CA PRO A 168 -20.38 24.60 -32.62
C PRO A 168 -19.96 26.06 -32.85
N PRO A 169 -19.36 26.36 -34.02
CA PRO A 169 -18.91 27.72 -34.32
C PRO A 169 -20.09 28.69 -34.22
N LYS A 170 -19.91 29.77 -33.45
CA LYS A 170 -20.90 30.88 -33.44
C LYS A 170 -20.97 31.47 -34.84
N ILE A 171 -22.06 31.24 -35.52
CA ILE A 171 -22.36 31.89 -36.78
C ILE A 171 -22.67 33.36 -36.45
N LYS A 172 -21.88 34.27 -37.01
CA LYS A 172 -22.13 35.70 -36.95
C LYS A 172 -23.15 36.08 -38.02
#